data_9277054f2b4aecce90f1ae099461e68a
#
_entry.id   9277054f2b4aecce90f1ae099461e68a
#
_cell.length_a   1.000
_cell.length_b   1.000
_cell.length_c   1.000
_cell.angle_alpha   90.00
_cell.angle_beta   90.00
_cell.angle_gamma   90.00
#
_symmetry.space_group_name_H-M   'P 1'
#
loop_
_entity.id
_entity.type
_entity.pdbx_description
1 polymer ?
#
loop_
_entity_poly.entity_id
_entity_poly.type
_entity_poly.pdbx_seq_one_letter_code
_entity_poly.pdbx_strand_id
1 'polypeptide(L)'
;LKGDNVFSASKNMPWYQKETLINTLENLKLTKDNKNDNFCMPVQWVNRSTSDFRGYSGTVVSGSININDKIYTTTSSEVAKINQIISPEGNMKNATNGQAVTLTLDKEIDISRGDLITSNLDDIKIADQFAAHIIWMNNEKMLPERNYIFRFTNSYITGKITDLVHKININSYE
;
A
#
# COMPACT_ATOMS: atom_id res chain seq x y z
N LEU A 1 -21.29 -21.35 -17.50
CA LEU A 1 -21.10 -19.95 -17.84
C LEU A 1 -20.99 -19.85 -19.37
N LYS A 2 -21.95 -19.16 -20.04
CA LYS A 2 -22.03 -19.09 -21.51
C LYS A 2 -21.46 -17.78 -22.06
N GLY A 3 -20.88 -16.92 -21.21
CA GLY A 3 -20.31 -15.65 -21.62
C GLY A 3 -21.32 -14.57 -22.01
N ASP A 4 -22.55 -14.68 -21.57
CA ASP A 4 -23.59 -13.68 -21.80
C ASP A 4 -23.18 -12.31 -21.23
N ASN A 5 -23.33 -11.24 -22.03
CA ASN A 5 -22.96 -9.86 -21.70
C ASN A 5 -21.46 -9.65 -21.30
N VAL A 6 -20.56 -10.54 -21.71
CA VAL A 6 -19.13 -10.36 -21.52
C VAL A 6 -18.55 -9.48 -22.63
N PHE A 7 -18.63 -9.93 -23.87
CA PHE A 7 -18.12 -9.20 -25.06
C PHE A 7 -19.21 -8.43 -25.81
N SER A 8 -20.39 -9.00 -25.91
CA SER A 8 -21.52 -8.42 -26.62
C SER A 8 -22.80 -8.59 -25.81
N ALA A 9 -23.76 -7.69 -26.03
CA ALA A 9 -25.07 -7.77 -25.39
C ALA A 9 -25.76 -9.08 -25.78
N SER A 10 -26.28 -9.82 -24.79
CA SER A 10 -26.95 -11.09 -24.99
C SER A 10 -28.46 -10.97 -24.85
N LYS A 11 -29.18 -11.62 -25.76
CA LYS A 11 -30.65 -11.75 -25.68
C LYS A 11 -31.12 -12.61 -24.50
N ASN A 12 -30.22 -13.40 -23.90
CA ASN A 12 -30.53 -14.23 -22.75
C ASN A 12 -30.63 -13.47 -21.41
N MET A 13 -30.22 -12.19 -21.43
CA MET A 13 -30.27 -11.32 -20.24
C MET A 13 -31.02 -10.01 -20.57
N PRO A 14 -32.29 -10.03 -20.95
CA PRO A 14 -33.04 -8.84 -21.40
C PRO A 14 -33.26 -7.82 -20.25
N TRP A 15 -33.14 -8.26 -19.03
CA TRP A 15 -33.22 -7.42 -17.83
C TRP A 15 -31.96 -6.57 -17.59
N TYR A 16 -30.81 -6.93 -18.21
CA TYR A 16 -29.55 -6.21 -18.09
C TYR A 16 -29.38 -5.24 -19.24
N GLN A 17 -29.56 -3.96 -18.97
CA GLN A 17 -29.51 -2.88 -19.98
C GLN A 17 -28.24 -2.03 -19.88
N LYS A 18 -27.24 -2.46 -19.10
CA LYS A 18 -25.97 -1.76 -18.95
C LYS A 18 -24.94 -2.25 -19.97
N GLU A 19 -23.77 -1.63 -19.96
CA GLU A 19 -22.64 -2.00 -20.81
C GLU A 19 -22.16 -3.44 -20.54
N THR A 20 -21.54 -4.05 -21.55
CA THR A 20 -20.89 -5.35 -21.40
C THR A 20 -19.72 -5.26 -20.42
N LEU A 21 -19.31 -6.40 -19.88
CA LEU A 21 -18.16 -6.45 -18.96
C LEU A 21 -16.90 -5.82 -19.59
N ILE A 22 -16.61 -6.15 -20.84
CA ILE A 22 -15.44 -5.62 -21.56
C ILE A 22 -15.55 -4.09 -21.70
N ASN A 23 -16.68 -3.56 -22.16
CA ASN A 23 -16.84 -2.11 -22.27
C ASN A 23 -16.72 -1.41 -20.92
N THR A 24 -17.25 -2.01 -19.85
CA THR A 24 -17.10 -1.47 -18.50
C THR A 24 -15.62 -1.41 -18.09
N LEU A 25 -14.85 -2.47 -18.36
CA LEU A 25 -13.42 -2.52 -18.01
C LEU A 25 -12.59 -1.54 -18.84
N GLU A 26 -12.87 -1.42 -20.15
CA GLU A 26 -12.17 -0.49 -21.04
C GLU A 26 -12.46 0.97 -20.70
N ASN A 27 -13.70 1.27 -20.29
CA ASN A 27 -14.12 2.63 -19.90
C ASN A 27 -13.83 2.99 -18.45
N LEU A 28 -13.30 2.04 -17.67
CA LEU A 28 -13.00 2.23 -16.26
C LEU A 28 -11.88 3.27 -16.11
N LYS A 29 -12.27 4.48 -15.68
CA LYS A 29 -11.29 5.51 -15.38
C LYS A 29 -10.56 5.12 -14.09
N LEU A 30 -9.33 4.66 -14.23
CA LEU A 30 -8.45 4.55 -13.08
C LEU A 30 -8.23 5.97 -12.54
N THR A 31 -8.72 6.23 -11.34
CA THR A 31 -8.36 7.45 -10.62
C THR A 31 -6.85 7.40 -10.42
N LYS A 32 -6.13 8.25 -11.17
CA LYS A 32 -4.71 8.48 -10.88
C LYS A 32 -4.67 9.03 -9.46
N ASP A 33 -3.88 8.40 -8.62
CA ASP A 33 -3.60 8.88 -7.28
C ASP A 33 -3.36 10.38 -7.31
N ASN A 34 -3.96 11.09 -6.38
CA ASN A 34 -3.82 12.53 -6.28
C ASN A 34 -2.35 12.86 -6.12
N LYS A 35 -1.79 13.61 -7.07
CA LYS A 35 -0.39 14.08 -7.02
C LYS A 35 -0.09 14.95 -5.79
N ASN A 36 -1.11 15.29 -5.03
CA ASN A 36 -1.02 16.10 -3.82
C ASN A 36 -0.96 15.28 -2.53
N ASP A 37 -0.97 13.95 -2.62
CA ASP A 37 -0.80 13.11 -1.44
C ASP A 37 0.63 13.22 -0.93
N ASN A 38 0.81 13.20 0.39
CA ASN A 38 2.11 13.18 1.00
C ASN A 38 2.88 11.91 0.62
N PHE A 39 4.17 12.07 0.38
CA PHE A 39 5.04 10.94 0.07
C PHE A 39 5.06 9.94 1.21
N CYS A 40 4.94 8.67 0.84
CA CYS A 40 5.01 7.56 1.78
C CYS A 40 5.66 6.35 1.11
N MET A 41 6.68 5.78 1.77
CA MET A 41 7.40 4.59 1.31
C MET A 41 7.76 3.69 2.49
N PRO A 42 7.15 2.48 2.59
CA PRO A 42 7.59 1.46 3.53
C PRO A 42 8.96 0.91 3.15
N VAL A 43 9.87 0.85 4.12
CA VAL A 43 11.22 0.31 3.91
C VAL A 43 11.16 -1.22 3.86
N GLN A 44 11.47 -1.78 2.70
CA GLN A 44 11.48 -3.21 2.47
C GLN A 44 12.86 -3.82 2.76
N TRP A 45 13.90 -3.06 2.49
CA TRP A 45 15.28 -3.50 2.67
C TRP A 45 16.22 -2.32 2.92
N VAL A 46 17.17 -2.50 3.84
CA VAL A 46 18.27 -1.56 4.07
C VAL A 46 19.51 -2.13 3.40
N ASN A 47 19.93 -1.50 2.31
CA ASN A 47 21.08 -1.90 1.53
C ASN A 47 22.35 -1.24 2.04
N ARG A 48 23.37 -2.05 2.36
CA ARG A 48 24.71 -1.63 2.74
C ARG A 48 25.73 -2.40 1.90
N SER A 49 25.87 -2.01 0.62
CA SER A 49 26.78 -2.69 -0.31
C SER A 49 28.25 -2.43 -0.01
N THR A 50 28.55 -1.26 0.57
CA THR A 50 29.89 -0.87 1.03
C THR A 50 29.78 -0.18 2.40
N SER A 51 30.92 0.08 3.07
CA SER A 51 30.96 0.82 4.34
C SER A 51 30.32 2.21 4.24
N ASP A 52 30.41 2.84 3.08
CA ASP A 52 30.00 4.24 2.86
C ASP A 52 28.65 4.37 2.16
N PHE A 53 28.04 3.25 1.75
CA PHE A 53 26.74 3.25 1.10
C PHE A 53 25.64 2.72 2.04
N ARG A 54 24.64 3.56 2.26
CA ARG A 54 23.41 3.18 2.96
C ARG A 54 22.20 3.62 2.16
N GLY A 55 21.48 2.64 1.61
CA GLY A 55 20.29 2.85 0.80
C GLY A 55 19.06 2.19 1.43
N TYR A 56 17.93 2.86 1.36
CA TYR A 56 16.64 2.40 1.86
C TYR A 56 15.75 2.08 0.67
N SER A 57 15.52 0.79 0.45
CA SER A 57 14.76 0.30 -0.71
C SER A 57 13.30 0.05 -0.35
N GLY A 58 12.40 0.45 -1.23
CA GLY A 58 10.97 0.26 -1.07
C GLY A 58 10.18 0.64 -2.32
N THR A 59 8.87 0.43 -2.25
CA THR A 59 7.95 0.91 -3.28
C THR A 59 7.20 2.12 -2.73
N VAL A 60 7.15 3.21 -3.49
CA VAL A 60 6.36 4.39 -3.14
C VAL A 60 4.88 4.02 -3.15
N VAL A 61 4.19 4.17 -2.02
CA VAL A 61 2.77 3.82 -1.89
C VAL A 61 1.84 5.03 -2.02
N SER A 62 2.35 6.24 -1.83
CA SER A 62 1.61 7.48 -2.09
C SER A 62 2.55 8.65 -2.37
N GLY A 63 2.01 9.67 -3.02
CA GLY A 63 2.68 10.93 -3.29
C GLY A 63 3.90 10.84 -4.20
N SER A 64 4.78 11.82 -4.05
CA SER A 64 6.03 11.92 -4.80
C SER A 64 7.13 12.57 -3.96
N ILE A 65 8.39 12.27 -4.28
CA ILE A 65 9.56 12.80 -3.59
C ILE A 65 10.64 13.22 -4.59
N ASN A 66 11.35 14.28 -4.30
CA ASN A 66 12.46 14.77 -5.11
C ASN A 66 13.78 14.73 -4.31
N ILE A 67 14.88 14.83 -5.02
CA ILE A 67 16.19 15.05 -4.39
C ILE A 67 16.14 16.36 -3.58
N ASN A 68 16.76 16.37 -2.41
CA ASN A 68 16.79 17.42 -1.39
C ASN A 68 15.47 17.63 -0.61
N ASP A 69 14.40 16.91 -0.90
CA ASP A 69 13.19 16.95 -0.09
C ASP A 69 13.48 16.40 1.32
N LYS A 70 12.80 16.98 2.31
CA LYS A 70 12.86 16.52 3.70
C LYS A 70 12.01 15.28 3.88
N ILE A 71 12.53 14.33 4.64
CA ILE A 71 11.80 13.13 5.04
C ILE A 71 11.83 12.96 6.57
N TYR A 72 10.86 12.24 7.03
CA TYR A 72 10.65 11.82 8.41
C TYR A 72 10.49 10.29 8.45
N THR A 73 10.77 9.71 9.61
CA THR A 73 10.51 8.29 9.86
C THR A 73 9.53 8.12 11.01
N THR A 74 8.80 7.03 11.03
CA THR A 74 7.86 6.74 12.11
C THR A 74 8.54 6.31 13.41
N THR A 75 9.79 5.88 13.35
CA THR A 75 10.53 5.32 14.49
C THR A 75 11.42 6.35 15.17
N SER A 76 11.91 7.33 14.43
CA SER A 76 12.82 8.38 14.92
C SER A 76 12.20 9.75 14.65
N SER A 77 12.35 10.69 15.58
CA SER A 77 11.98 12.10 15.36
C SER A 77 13.00 12.85 14.50
N GLU A 78 14.00 12.16 13.95
CA GLU A 78 15.03 12.77 13.13
C GLU A 78 14.54 13.09 11.72
N VAL A 79 15.04 14.21 11.21
CA VAL A 79 14.76 14.69 9.85
C VAL A 79 16.02 14.52 9.01
N ALA A 80 15.88 13.96 7.81
CA ALA A 80 16.95 13.90 6.81
C ALA A 80 16.46 14.43 5.48
N LYS A 81 17.39 14.61 4.52
CA LYS A 81 17.06 14.96 3.15
C LYS A 81 17.45 13.83 2.20
N ILE A 82 16.69 13.71 1.12
CA ILE A 82 17.02 12.78 0.05
C ILE A 82 18.28 13.27 -0.66
N ASN A 83 19.30 12.43 -0.66
CA ASN A 83 20.55 12.68 -1.40
C ASN A 83 20.46 12.14 -2.84
N GLN A 84 20.02 10.88 -2.99
CA GLN A 84 19.84 10.25 -4.30
C GLN A 84 18.58 9.38 -4.31
N ILE A 85 17.99 9.26 -5.49
CA ILE A 85 16.91 8.33 -5.80
C ILE A 85 17.41 7.39 -6.89
N ILE A 86 17.51 6.10 -6.58
CA ILE A 86 18.08 5.09 -7.46
C ILE A 86 16.96 4.11 -7.84
N SER A 87 16.74 3.92 -9.12
CA SER A 87 15.85 2.90 -9.67
C SER A 87 16.67 1.78 -10.34
N PRO A 88 16.04 0.66 -10.73
CA PRO A 88 16.72 -0.36 -11.54
C PRO A 88 17.29 0.16 -12.86
N GLU A 89 16.74 1.24 -13.38
CA GLU A 89 17.16 1.88 -14.63
C GLU A 89 18.25 2.96 -14.44
N GLY A 90 18.60 3.29 -13.20
CA GLY A 90 19.60 4.29 -12.84
C GLY A 90 19.08 5.39 -11.90
N ASN A 91 19.86 6.47 -11.80
CA ASN A 91 19.52 7.60 -10.93
C ASN A 91 18.36 8.42 -11.49
N MET A 92 17.43 8.78 -10.62
CA MET A 92 16.24 9.59 -10.92
C MET A 92 16.29 10.91 -10.15
N LYS A 93 15.59 11.93 -10.66
CA LYS A 93 15.42 13.22 -9.96
C LYS A 93 14.23 13.20 -9.00
N ASN A 94 13.23 12.40 -9.31
CA ASN A 94 12.03 12.24 -8.48
C ASN A 94 11.53 10.80 -8.53
N ALA A 95 10.76 10.40 -7.50
CA ALA A 95 10.00 9.15 -7.49
C ALA A 95 8.53 9.43 -7.18
N THR A 96 7.65 8.64 -7.78
CA THR A 96 6.19 8.77 -7.67
C THR A 96 5.57 7.44 -7.25
N ASN A 97 4.30 7.50 -6.86
CA ASN A 97 3.54 6.31 -6.46
C ASN A 97 3.68 5.15 -7.46
N GLY A 98 3.84 3.94 -6.92
CA GLY A 98 4.02 2.69 -7.67
C GLY A 98 5.47 2.39 -8.06
N GLN A 99 6.40 3.32 -7.95
CA GLN A 99 7.80 3.11 -8.31
C GLN A 99 8.58 2.42 -7.20
N ALA A 100 9.37 1.41 -7.57
CA ALA A 100 10.33 0.76 -6.68
C ALA A 100 11.68 1.50 -6.77
N VAL A 101 12.13 2.05 -5.65
CA VAL A 101 13.33 2.88 -5.58
C VAL A 101 14.17 2.58 -4.34
N THR A 102 15.43 2.98 -4.42
CA THR A 102 16.34 3.04 -3.27
C THR A 102 16.68 4.50 -3.01
N LEU A 103 16.39 4.96 -1.81
CA LEU A 103 16.69 6.30 -1.35
C LEU A 103 17.99 6.31 -0.57
N THR A 104 18.89 7.24 -0.83
CA THR A 104 20.00 7.56 0.06
C THR A 104 19.75 8.92 0.72
N LEU A 105 20.29 9.11 1.91
CA LEU A 105 20.06 10.30 2.72
C LEU A 105 21.34 11.10 2.89
N ASP A 106 21.20 12.38 3.23
CA ASP A 106 22.30 13.32 3.48
C ASP A 106 23.05 13.02 4.79
N LYS A 107 22.40 12.31 5.71
CA LYS A 107 22.99 11.85 6.96
C LYS A 107 22.45 10.46 7.33
N GLU A 108 23.19 9.77 8.15
CA GLU A 108 22.70 8.50 8.72
C GLU A 108 21.65 8.78 9.80
N ILE A 109 20.50 8.11 9.68
CA ILE A 109 19.45 8.05 10.68
C ILE A 109 19.07 6.60 10.91
N ASP A 110 18.50 6.31 12.06
CA ASP A 110 18.08 4.94 12.38
C ASP A 110 16.79 4.59 11.66
N ILE A 111 16.93 3.83 10.57
CA ILE A 111 15.83 3.29 9.77
C ILE A 111 16.06 1.80 9.59
N SER A 112 15.05 1.02 9.89
CA SER A 112 15.05 -0.42 9.76
C SER A 112 14.00 -0.89 8.74
N ARG A 113 14.09 -2.16 8.36
CA ARG A 113 13.04 -2.79 7.56
C ARG A 113 11.71 -2.77 8.33
N GLY A 114 10.66 -2.33 7.66
CA GLY A 114 9.32 -2.18 8.26
C GLY A 114 8.98 -0.75 8.64
N ASP A 115 9.98 0.12 8.81
CA ASP A 115 9.75 1.54 9.06
C ASP A 115 9.13 2.22 7.84
N LEU A 116 8.50 3.35 8.09
CA LEU A 116 7.88 4.18 7.07
C LEU A 116 8.67 5.46 6.89
N ILE A 117 9.04 5.78 5.64
CA ILE A 117 9.60 7.07 5.26
C ILE A 117 8.47 7.93 4.68
N THR A 118 8.29 9.13 5.20
CA THR A 118 7.23 10.05 4.77
C THR A 118 7.72 11.49 4.66
N SER A 119 7.04 12.30 3.84
CA SER A 119 7.25 13.74 3.78
C SER A 119 6.50 14.50 4.89
N ASN A 120 5.53 13.86 5.53
CA ASN A 120 4.73 14.47 6.60
C ASN A 120 4.32 13.41 7.63
N LEU A 121 4.60 13.65 8.92
CA LEU A 121 4.20 12.76 10.02
C LEU A 121 2.75 12.95 10.45
N ASP A 122 2.17 14.13 10.24
CA ASP A 122 0.82 14.45 10.75
C ASP A 122 -0.27 13.55 10.14
N ASP A 123 -0.01 13.00 8.96
CA ASP A 123 -0.93 12.09 8.26
C ASP A 123 -0.76 10.62 8.69
N ILE A 124 0.29 10.32 9.44
CA ILE A 124 0.58 8.96 9.90
C ILE A 124 -0.06 8.75 11.27
N LYS A 125 -1.04 7.86 11.33
CA LYS A 125 -1.65 7.44 12.59
C LYS A 125 -1.06 6.11 13.01
N ILE A 126 -0.44 6.10 14.18
CA ILE A 126 0.01 4.87 14.84
C ILE A 126 -1.05 4.50 15.85
N ALA A 127 -1.59 3.30 15.74
CA ALA A 127 -2.63 2.80 16.63
C ALA A 127 -2.41 1.32 16.90
N ASP A 128 -2.72 0.88 18.11
CA ASP A 128 -2.73 -0.52 18.54
C ASP A 128 -4.11 -1.16 18.41
N GLN A 129 -5.15 -0.34 18.16
CA GLN A 129 -6.53 -0.78 17.94
C GLN A 129 -7.13 -0.05 16.74
N PHE A 130 -7.82 -0.79 15.89
CA PHE A 130 -8.50 -0.23 14.72
C PHE A 130 -9.68 -1.10 14.30
N ALA A 131 -10.63 -0.51 13.60
CA ALA A 131 -11.71 -1.21 12.94
C ALA A 131 -11.35 -1.48 11.46
N ALA A 132 -11.63 -2.68 10.98
CA ALA A 132 -11.36 -3.06 9.61
C ALA A 132 -12.45 -3.97 9.03
N HIS A 133 -12.66 -3.89 7.73
CA HIS A 133 -13.43 -4.87 6.99
C HIS A 133 -12.55 -6.07 6.67
N ILE A 134 -12.98 -7.27 7.03
CA ILE A 134 -12.23 -8.51 6.81
C ILE A 134 -13.01 -9.41 5.86
N ILE A 135 -12.37 -9.89 4.81
CA ILE A 135 -12.87 -10.98 3.98
C ILE A 135 -12.29 -12.28 4.53
N TRP A 136 -13.14 -13.11 5.12
CA TRP A 136 -12.71 -14.38 5.71
C TRP A 136 -12.79 -15.50 4.69
N MET A 137 -11.65 -16.03 4.26
CA MET A 137 -11.55 -17.02 3.18
C MET A 137 -11.34 -18.46 3.69
N ASN A 138 -11.26 -18.67 5.00
CA ASN A 138 -11.10 -20.01 5.57
C ASN A 138 -12.45 -20.72 5.74
N ASN A 139 -12.46 -22.04 5.60
CA ASN A 139 -13.63 -22.87 5.85
C ASN A 139 -14.01 -22.93 7.34
N GLU A 140 -13.03 -22.83 8.23
CA GLU A 140 -13.29 -22.74 9.68
C GLU A 140 -13.74 -21.32 10.03
N LYS A 141 -14.66 -21.23 11.00
CA LYS A 141 -15.15 -19.92 11.47
C LYS A 141 -14.06 -19.13 12.14
N MET A 142 -14.04 -17.82 11.90
CA MET A 142 -13.20 -16.89 12.64
C MET A 142 -13.67 -16.88 14.11
N LEU A 143 -12.70 -17.04 15.03
CA LEU A 143 -12.96 -17.05 16.47
C LEU A 143 -12.47 -15.72 17.07
N PRO A 144 -13.34 -14.94 17.72
CA PRO A 144 -12.92 -13.79 18.53
C PRO A 144 -11.93 -14.21 19.62
N GLU A 145 -11.13 -13.27 20.11
CA GLU A 145 -10.15 -13.47 21.20
C GLU A 145 -9.01 -14.46 20.89
N ARG A 146 -8.99 -15.08 19.72
CA ARG A 146 -7.89 -15.91 19.27
C ARG A 146 -6.78 -15.04 18.72
N ASN A 147 -5.52 -15.45 18.95
CA ASN A 147 -4.37 -14.81 18.32
C ASN A 147 -4.30 -15.15 16.84
N TYR A 148 -4.15 -14.13 16.01
CA TYR A 148 -3.93 -14.23 14.57
C TYR A 148 -2.65 -13.52 14.21
N ILE A 149 -2.00 -13.95 13.13
CA ILE A 149 -0.86 -13.27 12.55
C ILE A 149 -1.38 -12.33 11.47
N PHE A 150 -1.19 -11.05 11.67
CA PHE A 150 -1.48 -10.02 10.69
C PHE A 150 -0.23 -9.72 9.88
N ARG A 151 -0.36 -9.73 8.57
CA ARG A 151 0.70 -9.32 7.65
C ARG A 151 0.41 -7.90 7.17
N PHE A 152 1.28 -6.98 7.54
CA PHE A 152 1.32 -5.63 6.98
C PHE A 152 2.47 -5.58 6.00
N THR A 153 2.38 -4.80 4.95
CA THR A 153 3.37 -4.63 3.88
C THR A 153 4.70 -5.41 4.03
N ASN A 154 5.46 -5.19 5.09
CA ASN A 154 6.79 -5.77 5.33
C ASN A 154 6.97 -6.38 6.73
N SER A 155 5.93 -6.42 7.53
CA SER A 155 5.98 -6.90 8.92
C SER A 155 4.85 -7.89 9.22
N TYR A 156 5.09 -8.73 10.22
CA TYR A 156 4.10 -9.63 10.78
C TYR A 156 3.88 -9.24 12.24
N ILE A 157 2.63 -9.06 12.61
CA ILE A 157 2.25 -8.67 13.97
C ILE A 157 1.22 -9.67 14.48
N THR A 158 1.37 -10.10 15.71
CA THR A 158 0.35 -10.92 16.38
C THR A 158 -0.69 -10.00 17.00
N GLY A 159 -1.93 -10.25 16.70
CA GLY A 159 -3.06 -9.48 17.24
C GLY A 159 -4.29 -10.34 17.46
N LYS A 160 -5.33 -9.77 18.04
CA LYS A 160 -6.60 -10.41 18.29
C LYS A 160 -7.73 -9.63 17.64
N ILE A 161 -8.77 -10.34 17.25
CA ILE A 161 -10.05 -9.74 16.88
C ILE A 161 -10.89 -9.73 18.15
N THR A 162 -11.09 -8.56 18.71
CA THR A 162 -11.77 -8.38 20.00
C THR A 162 -13.29 -8.33 19.86
N ASP A 163 -13.78 -7.76 18.75
CA ASP A 163 -15.20 -7.60 18.51
C ASP A 163 -15.55 -7.79 17.03
N LEU A 164 -16.74 -8.35 16.79
CA LEU A 164 -17.36 -8.51 15.47
C LEU A 164 -18.58 -7.61 15.41
N VAL A 165 -18.43 -6.42 14.85
CA VAL A 165 -19.52 -5.43 14.78
C VAL A 165 -20.68 -5.95 13.93
N HIS A 166 -20.39 -6.54 12.79
CA HIS A 166 -21.39 -7.18 11.92
C HIS A 166 -20.77 -8.24 11.01
N LYS A 167 -21.60 -9.11 10.48
CA LYS A 167 -21.21 -10.10 9.48
C LYS A 167 -22.12 -9.93 8.27
N ILE A 168 -21.50 -9.85 7.11
CA ILE A 168 -22.22 -9.78 5.84
C ILE A 168 -22.08 -11.12 5.12
N ASN A 169 -23.19 -11.70 4.74
CA ASN A 169 -23.20 -12.87 3.86
C ASN A 169 -22.93 -12.40 2.42
N ILE A 170 -21.82 -12.81 1.82
CA ILE A 170 -21.41 -12.39 0.47
C ILE A 170 -22.38 -12.85 -0.64
N ASN A 171 -23.24 -13.84 -0.37
CA ASN A 171 -24.21 -14.35 -1.35
C ASN A 171 -25.54 -13.61 -1.30
N SER A 172 -26.00 -13.21 -0.10
CA SER A 172 -27.27 -12.49 0.11
C SER A 172 -27.10 -10.99 0.33
N TYR A 173 -25.88 -10.55 0.69
CA TYR A 173 -25.56 -9.18 1.12
C TYR A 173 -26.32 -8.73 2.39
N GLU A 174 -26.75 -9.69 3.21
CA GLU A 174 -27.40 -9.49 4.50
C GLU A 174 -26.47 -9.85 5.67
#